data_fe25c7ff1206906b41d2b3c6dc8b8030
#
_entry.id   fe25c7ff1206906b41d2b3c6dc8b8030
#
_cell.length_a   1.000
_cell.length_b   1.000
_cell.length_c   1.000
_cell.angle_alpha   90.00
_cell.angle_beta   90.00
_cell.angle_gamma   90.00
#
_symmetry.space_group_name_H-M   'P 1'
#
loop_
_entity.id
_entity.type
_entity.pdbx_description
1 polymer ?
#
loop_
_entity_poly.entity_id
_entity_poly.type
_entity_poly.pdbx_seq_one_letter_code
_entity_poly.pdbx_strand_id
1 'polypeptide(L)'
;MSVTKPILRMFDYAKAIEFYVDWLGFKIDWEHEFKPGASPKFMQISLRDVVLYLSEHHGDGCPGAHINIEDFKNLREYHRQLIDKKFKYGGPGLEVPEWNPNSIYMTTHDPFGNQLIFSEDLGLG
;
A
#
# COMPACT_ATOMS: atom_id res chain seq x y z
N MET A 1 -1.81 23.87 1.34
CA MET A 1 -1.18 22.76 2.09
C MET A 1 -0.50 21.81 1.11
N SER A 2 0.74 21.48 1.38
CA SER A 2 1.49 20.56 0.53
C SER A 2 1.10 19.11 0.83
N VAL A 3 1.10 18.28 -0.20
CA VAL A 3 0.83 16.84 -0.08
C VAL A 3 1.95 16.10 -0.78
N THR A 4 2.46 15.07 -0.12
CA THR A 4 3.50 14.22 -0.69
C THR A 4 2.85 12.94 -1.21
N LYS A 5 3.12 12.61 -2.47
CA LYS A 5 2.57 11.41 -3.10
C LYS A 5 3.72 10.56 -3.64
N PRO A 6 4.07 9.46 -2.95
CA PRO A 6 5.11 8.58 -3.47
C PRO A 6 4.66 7.86 -4.73
N ILE A 7 5.61 7.58 -5.60
CA ILE A 7 5.39 6.82 -6.82
C ILE A 7 6.00 5.44 -6.62
N LEU A 8 5.18 4.40 -6.72
CA LEU A 8 5.62 3.02 -6.63
C LEU A 8 5.63 2.40 -8.01
N ARG A 9 6.70 1.67 -8.31
CA ARG A 9 6.81 0.95 -9.59
C ARG A 9 5.92 -0.29 -9.58
N MET A 10 5.17 -0.50 -10.64
CA MET A 10 4.43 -1.74 -10.88
C MET A 10 4.83 -2.30 -12.25
N PHE A 11 4.80 -3.62 -12.38
CA PHE A 11 5.16 -4.29 -13.62
C PHE A 11 3.97 -4.98 -14.29
N ASP A 12 2.86 -5.12 -13.59
CA ASP A 12 1.68 -5.84 -14.08
C ASP A 12 0.46 -5.18 -13.49
N TYR A 13 -0.33 -4.55 -14.36
CA TYR A 13 -1.52 -3.80 -13.94
C TYR A 13 -2.52 -4.72 -13.20
N ALA A 14 -2.78 -5.92 -13.73
CA ALA A 14 -3.75 -6.82 -13.13
C ALA A 14 -3.33 -7.24 -11.71
N LYS A 15 -2.05 -7.51 -11.51
CA LYS A 15 -1.53 -7.87 -10.19
C LYS A 15 -1.56 -6.68 -9.24
N ALA A 16 -1.35 -5.47 -9.73
CA ALA A 16 -1.46 -4.26 -8.92
C ALA A 16 -2.90 -4.08 -8.42
N ILE A 17 -3.89 -4.25 -9.29
CA ILE A 17 -5.29 -4.17 -8.91
C ILE A 17 -5.63 -5.22 -7.86
N GLU A 18 -5.19 -6.45 -8.07
CA GLU A 18 -5.45 -7.56 -7.16
C GLU A 18 -4.93 -7.26 -5.75
N PHE A 19 -3.72 -6.71 -5.66
CA PHE A 19 -3.08 -6.41 -4.38
C PHE A 19 -3.63 -5.12 -3.73
N TYR A 20 -3.56 -4.01 -4.47
CA TYR A 20 -3.87 -2.70 -3.89
C TYR A 20 -5.37 -2.43 -3.78
N VAL A 21 -6.13 -2.82 -4.78
CA VAL A 21 -7.57 -2.52 -4.82
C VAL A 21 -8.38 -3.63 -4.16
N ASP A 22 -8.22 -4.86 -4.64
CA ASP A 22 -9.06 -5.96 -4.16
C ASP A 22 -8.72 -6.36 -2.74
N TRP A 23 -7.44 -6.41 -2.40
CA TRP A 23 -7.03 -6.86 -1.06
C TRP A 23 -6.90 -5.71 -0.07
N LEU A 24 -6.02 -4.74 -0.34
CA LEU A 24 -5.80 -3.64 0.60
C LEU A 24 -6.99 -2.69 0.70
N GLY A 25 -7.80 -2.59 -0.34
CA GLY A 25 -8.99 -1.75 -0.32
C GLY A 25 -8.78 -0.34 -0.80
N PHE A 26 -7.66 -0.06 -1.48
CA PHE A 26 -7.48 1.24 -2.12
C PHE A 26 -8.51 1.41 -3.22
N LYS A 27 -8.92 2.64 -3.46
CA LYS A 27 -9.74 2.96 -4.63
C LYS A 27 -8.87 3.64 -5.67
N ILE A 28 -9.24 3.46 -6.94
CA ILE A 28 -8.58 4.15 -8.04
C ILE A 28 -9.24 5.51 -8.18
N ASP A 29 -8.45 6.58 -7.97
CA ASP A 29 -8.97 7.93 -8.11
C ASP A 29 -9.02 8.33 -9.58
N TRP A 30 -7.98 7.98 -10.33
CA TRP A 30 -7.90 8.18 -11.78
C TRP A 30 -6.78 7.32 -12.37
N GLU A 31 -6.86 7.07 -13.67
CA GLU A 31 -5.85 6.34 -14.43
C GLU A 31 -5.52 7.11 -15.70
N HIS A 32 -4.28 6.99 -16.14
CA HIS A 32 -3.83 7.55 -17.40
C HIS A 32 -3.09 6.50 -18.21
N GLU A 33 -3.45 6.39 -19.48
CA GLU A 33 -2.74 5.55 -20.45
C GLU A 33 -2.11 6.48 -21.48
N PHE A 34 -0.79 6.35 -21.67
CA PHE A 34 -0.10 7.21 -22.63
C PHE A 34 -0.45 6.85 -24.07
N LYS A 35 -0.88 5.59 -24.29
CA LYS A 35 -1.47 5.15 -25.55
C LYS A 35 -2.74 4.37 -25.20
N PRO A 36 -3.91 4.72 -25.79
CA PRO A 36 -5.15 4.04 -25.46
C PRO A 36 -5.06 2.52 -25.60
N GLY A 37 -5.49 1.81 -24.54
CA GLY A 37 -5.52 0.36 -24.53
C GLY A 37 -4.18 -0.32 -24.36
N ALA A 38 -3.10 0.42 -24.06
CA ALA A 38 -1.75 -0.15 -23.97
C ALA A 38 -1.01 0.34 -22.73
N SER A 39 -0.03 -0.47 -22.29
CA SER A 39 0.92 -0.03 -21.30
C SER A 39 1.88 1.00 -21.91
N PRO A 40 2.51 1.87 -21.10
CA PRO A 40 2.45 1.87 -19.63
C PRO A 40 1.27 2.66 -19.08
N LYS A 41 0.83 2.28 -17.90
CA LYS A 41 -0.24 2.97 -17.19
C LYS A 41 0.31 3.71 -15.97
N PHE A 42 -0.38 4.77 -15.62
CA PHE A 42 -0.08 5.56 -14.42
C PHE A 42 -1.41 5.83 -13.72
N MET A 43 -1.47 5.60 -12.41
CA MET A 43 -2.72 5.81 -11.69
C MET A 43 -2.48 6.37 -10.29
N GLN A 44 -3.50 7.04 -9.78
CA GLN A 44 -3.54 7.45 -8.39
C GLN A 44 -4.51 6.56 -7.64
N ILE A 45 -4.08 6.05 -6.51
CA ILE A 45 -4.92 5.24 -5.62
C ILE A 45 -4.93 5.87 -4.24
N SER A 46 -6.02 5.67 -3.50
CA SER A 46 -6.14 6.20 -2.15
C SER A 46 -6.87 5.24 -1.23
N LEU A 47 -6.46 5.25 0.03
CA LEU A 47 -7.09 4.51 1.11
C LEU A 47 -7.10 5.45 2.31
N ARG A 48 -8.30 5.90 2.73
CA ARG A 48 -8.43 6.96 3.73
C ARG A 48 -7.64 8.18 3.24
N ASP A 49 -6.70 8.68 4.04
CA ASP A 49 -5.85 9.82 3.66
C ASP A 49 -4.52 9.41 3.04
N VAL A 50 -4.31 8.13 2.81
CA VAL A 50 -3.10 7.62 2.15
C VAL A 50 -3.29 7.71 0.65
N VAL A 51 -2.39 8.42 -0.04
CA VAL A 51 -2.45 8.61 -1.49
C VAL A 51 -1.13 8.17 -2.09
N LEU A 52 -1.20 7.30 -3.09
CA LEU A 52 -0.04 6.76 -3.79
C LEU A 52 -0.24 6.87 -5.29
N TYR A 53 0.87 7.00 -6.02
CA TYR A 53 0.89 6.77 -7.46
C TYR A 53 1.44 5.38 -7.73
N LEU A 54 0.87 4.70 -8.71
CA LEU A 54 1.41 3.45 -9.26
C LEU A 54 1.74 3.68 -10.72
N SER A 55 2.94 3.29 -11.13
CA SER A 55 3.42 3.56 -12.48
C SER A 55 4.07 2.33 -13.11
N GLU A 56 3.68 2.02 -14.35
CA GLU A 56 4.37 1.03 -15.17
C GLU A 56 5.54 1.62 -15.94
N HIS A 57 5.73 2.94 -15.91
CA HIS A 57 6.81 3.61 -16.62
C HIS A 57 8.17 3.24 -16.05
N HIS A 58 9.04 2.78 -16.92
CA HIS A 58 10.44 2.58 -16.57
C HIS A 58 11.05 3.94 -16.18
N GLY A 59 11.63 4.00 -15.00
CA GLY A 59 12.25 5.23 -14.52
C GLY A 59 11.40 6.08 -13.61
N ASP A 60 10.09 5.81 -13.48
CA ASP A 60 9.21 6.56 -12.57
C ASP A 60 9.37 6.14 -11.12
N GLY A 61 10.06 5.07 -10.86
CA GLY A 61 10.34 4.57 -9.52
C GLY A 61 11.15 3.31 -9.64
N CYS A 62 11.74 2.90 -8.53
CA CYS A 62 12.51 1.67 -8.46
C CYS A 62 11.79 0.67 -7.58
N PRO A 63 11.85 -0.64 -7.89
CA PRO A 63 11.36 -1.66 -6.95
C PRO A 63 12.13 -1.58 -5.64
N GLY A 64 11.48 -2.02 -4.56
CA GLY A 64 12.12 -2.04 -3.25
C GLY A 64 11.82 -0.83 -2.39
N ALA A 65 10.83 -0.03 -2.77
CA ALA A 65 10.43 1.10 -1.94
C ALA A 65 9.81 0.62 -0.63
N HIS A 66 10.12 1.33 0.47
CA HIS A 66 9.52 1.10 1.78
C HIS A 66 8.72 2.34 2.14
N ILE A 67 7.42 2.19 2.30
CA ILE A 67 6.53 3.29 2.63
C ILE A 67 5.98 3.06 4.03
N ASN A 68 6.26 3.98 4.93
CA ASN A 68 5.71 3.95 6.29
C ASN A 68 4.43 4.77 6.33
N ILE A 69 3.36 4.11 6.72
CA ILE A 69 2.04 4.73 6.89
C ILE A 69 1.75 4.74 8.38
N GLU A 70 2.08 5.86 9.02
CA GLU A 70 1.98 6.00 10.45
C GLU A 70 0.62 6.56 10.86
N ASP A 71 0.26 6.34 12.11
CA ASP A 71 -1.00 6.83 12.67
C ASP A 71 -2.22 6.30 11.90
N PHE A 72 -2.14 5.04 11.48
CA PHE A 72 -3.23 4.38 10.77
C PHE A 72 -4.19 3.79 11.81
N LYS A 73 -5.31 4.45 12.02
CA LYS A 73 -6.23 4.14 13.11
C LYS A 73 -6.93 2.81 12.90
N ASN A 74 -7.22 2.12 14.00
CA ASN A 74 -7.91 0.82 14.00
C ASN A 74 -7.16 -0.23 13.18
N LEU A 75 -5.84 -0.29 13.33
CA LEU A 75 -5.01 -1.20 12.56
C LEU A 75 -5.36 -2.67 12.85
N ARG A 76 -5.70 -3.02 14.09
CA ARG A 76 -6.09 -4.40 14.42
C ARG A 76 -7.30 -4.85 13.63
N GLU A 77 -8.29 -3.98 13.51
CA GLU A 77 -9.49 -4.28 12.75
C GLU A 77 -9.19 -4.39 11.26
N TYR A 78 -8.36 -3.49 10.73
CA TYR A 78 -7.94 -3.53 9.35
C TYR A 78 -7.18 -4.83 9.05
N HIS A 79 -6.25 -5.19 9.93
CA HIS A 79 -5.51 -6.46 9.81
C HIS A 79 -6.46 -7.65 9.75
N ARG A 80 -7.46 -7.69 10.64
CA ARG A 80 -8.43 -8.77 10.66
C ARG A 80 -9.20 -8.86 9.34
N GLN A 81 -9.60 -7.72 8.80
CA GLN A 81 -10.29 -7.67 7.50
C GLN A 81 -9.41 -8.25 6.39
N LEU A 82 -8.13 -7.91 6.40
CA LEU A 82 -7.18 -8.43 5.40
C LEU A 82 -7.00 -9.94 5.52
N ILE A 83 -6.86 -10.44 6.74
CA ILE A 83 -6.71 -11.88 6.97
C ILE A 83 -7.98 -12.63 6.51
N ASP A 84 -9.16 -12.06 6.78
CA ASP A 84 -10.42 -12.68 6.40
C ASP A 84 -10.61 -12.78 4.88
N LYS A 85 -9.95 -11.93 4.11
CA LYS A 85 -9.98 -12.00 2.65
C LYS A 85 -9.19 -13.18 2.09
N LYS A 86 -8.34 -13.80 2.89
CA LYS A 86 -7.54 -14.98 2.51
C LYS A 86 -6.77 -14.79 1.21
N PHE A 87 -6.03 -13.68 1.13
CA PHE A 87 -5.27 -13.36 -0.07
C PHE A 87 -4.14 -14.38 -0.28
N LYS A 88 -3.99 -14.84 -1.52
CA LYS A 88 -3.07 -15.93 -1.85
C LYS A 88 -1.59 -15.61 -1.61
N TYR A 89 -1.22 -14.34 -1.49
CA TYR A 89 0.18 -13.93 -1.34
C TYR A 89 0.59 -13.68 0.10
N GLY A 90 -0.24 -14.04 1.05
CA GLY A 90 0.18 -14.05 2.44
C GLY A 90 -0.80 -13.45 3.41
N GLY A 91 -0.47 -13.64 4.68
CA GLY A 91 -1.17 -13.05 5.79
C GLY A 91 -0.18 -12.29 6.62
N PRO A 92 -0.17 -10.95 6.55
CA PRO A 92 0.77 -10.17 7.37
C PRO A 92 0.44 -10.34 8.85
N GLY A 93 1.49 -10.36 9.69
CA GLY A 93 1.32 -10.39 11.13
C GLY A 93 1.22 -9.00 11.70
N LEU A 94 0.59 -8.90 12.87
CA LEU A 94 0.69 -7.70 13.69
C LEU A 94 1.83 -7.89 14.67
N GLU A 95 2.74 -6.92 14.73
CA GLU A 95 3.93 -7.01 15.57
C GLU A 95 4.06 -5.77 16.43
N VAL A 96 4.79 -5.92 17.52
CA VAL A 96 5.12 -4.83 18.44
C VAL A 96 6.60 -4.53 18.27
N PRO A 97 6.99 -3.29 17.88
CA PRO A 97 8.41 -2.98 17.72
C PRO A 97 9.10 -2.87 19.07
N GLU A 98 10.38 -3.24 19.09
CA GLU A 98 11.17 -3.21 20.32
C GLU A 98 11.30 -1.81 20.91
N TRP A 99 11.36 -0.81 20.03
CA TRP A 99 11.59 0.58 20.46
C TRP A 99 10.32 1.28 20.95
N ASN A 100 9.15 0.69 20.77
CA ASN A 100 7.90 1.30 21.24
C ASN A 100 6.86 0.24 21.56
N PRO A 101 6.82 -0.23 22.83
CA PRO A 101 5.88 -1.28 23.23
C PRO A 101 4.40 -0.85 23.18
N ASN A 102 4.13 0.45 23.01
CA ASN A 102 2.77 0.97 22.96
C ASN A 102 2.29 1.18 21.52
N SER A 103 2.94 0.55 20.56
CA SER A 103 2.53 0.64 19.16
C SER A 103 2.46 -0.75 18.55
N ILE A 104 1.79 -0.82 17.40
CA ILE A 104 1.72 -2.04 16.59
C ILE A 104 2.02 -1.67 15.14
N TYR A 105 2.52 -2.64 14.39
CA TYR A 105 2.75 -2.44 12.96
C TYR A 105 2.47 -3.71 12.17
N MET A 106 2.21 -3.52 10.89
CA MET A 106 1.94 -4.60 9.94
C MET A 106 2.68 -4.28 8.65
N THR A 107 3.48 -5.23 8.17
CA THR A 107 4.22 -5.07 6.91
C THR A 107 3.52 -5.86 5.81
N THR A 108 3.26 -5.20 4.69
CA THR A 108 2.71 -5.85 3.51
C THR A 108 3.72 -5.77 2.38
N HIS A 109 3.79 -6.81 1.55
CA HIS A 109 4.72 -6.91 0.43
C HIS A 109 3.89 -7.00 -0.85
N ASP A 110 4.08 -6.02 -1.75
CA ASP A 110 3.38 -6.07 -3.01
C ASP A 110 4.08 -7.04 -3.99
N PRO A 111 3.46 -7.35 -5.14
CA PRO A 111 4.06 -8.28 -6.10
C PRO A 111 5.32 -7.76 -6.79
N PHE A 112 5.70 -6.50 -6.57
CA PHE A 112 6.79 -5.84 -7.29
C PHE A 112 7.99 -5.53 -6.42
N GLY A 113 8.00 -6.01 -5.17
CA GLY A 113 9.10 -5.79 -4.25
C GLY A 113 8.99 -4.55 -3.38
N ASN A 114 7.86 -3.86 -3.41
CA ASN A 114 7.63 -2.71 -2.56
C ASN A 114 6.98 -3.16 -1.24
N GLN A 115 7.20 -2.39 -0.18
CA GLN A 115 6.62 -2.68 1.12
C GLN A 115 5.81 -1.49 1.62
N LEU A 116 4.62 -1.77 2.13
CA LEU A 116 3.83 -0.78 2.86
C LEU A 116 3.80 -1.24 4.32
N ILE A 117 4.27 -0.39 5.22
CA ILE A 117 4.32 -0.68 6.65
C ILE A 117 3.31 0.23 7.34
N PHE A 118 2.22 -0.38 7.80
CA PHE A 118 1.15 0.34 8.51
C PHE A 118 1.45 0.27 9.99
N SER A 119 1.36 1.39 10.69
CA SER A 119 1.58 1.41 12.14
C SER A 119 0.57 2.30 12.85
N GLU A 120 0.34 1.97 14.09
CA GLU A 120 -0.55 2.74 14.94
C GLU A 120 0.06 2.85 16.33
N ASP A 121 0.10 4.08 16.86
CA ASP A 121 0.46 4.32 18.25
C ASP A 121 -0.80 4.13 19.07
N LEU A 122 -0.76 3.22 20.02
CA LEU A 122 -1.92 2.89 20.84
C LEU A 122 -2.16 3.92 21.96
N GLY A 123 -1.27 4.87 22.10
CA GLY A 123 -1.51 6.04 22.92
C GLY A 123 -1.68 5.75 24.41
N LEU A 124 -0.95 4.78 24.91
CA LEU A 124 -0.98 4.48 26.33
C LEU A 124 -0.11 5.49 27.07
N GLY A 125 -0.67 6.64 27.23
CA GLY A 125 0.00 7.70 27.98
C GLY A 125 -0.14 7.48 29.45
#